data_eb169d85701a037c203b2a40e85efe95
#
_entry.id   eb169d85701a037c203b2a40e85efe95
#
_cell.length_a   1.000
_cell.length_b   1.000
_cell.length_c   1.000
_cell.angle_alpha   90.00
_cell.angle_beta   90.00
_cell.angle_gamma   90.00
#
_symmetry.space_group_name_H-M   'P 1'
#
loop_
_entity.id
_entity.type
_entity.pdbx_description
1 polymer ?
#
loop_
_entity_poly.entity_id
_entity_poly.type
_entity_poly.pdbx_seq_one_letter_code
_entity_poly.pdbx_strand_id
1 'polypeptide(L)'
;MQTKSTEEECCAPPILEVNNLSVIRSGKIVLKDVDLTIQKGEFIGLVGPNGSGKSTLLLSLLGVLKPHNGSISIYGNVPNPRNFFGRIGWVSQAASYLPRQIKLTVRELVKLGTVSGENMFSWSDGSNEKVSRAIEMVGLEDVENVDVSRLSGGQRQRAVIARALATEAEFILLDEPLVGMDREARNSLLKLLDQLCHDAGKTILMVSHDITAIRQTAHRMIFLEEKIWFDGPTNLFPDLETLADLRGITPAHDTPIRIQEIPWAEEV
;
A
#
# COMPACT_ATOMS: atom_id res chain seq x y z
N MET A 1 40.71 -17.05 -8.40
CA MET A 1 40.42 -15.86 -7.58
C MET A 1 38.95 -15.88 -7.28
N GLN A 2 38.61 -16.33 -6.09
CA GLN A 2 37.30 -16.83 -5.69
C GLN A 2 36.47 -15.74 -5.04
N THR A 3 35.20 -15.67 -5.45
CA THR A 3 34.00 -15.51 -4.61
C THR A 3 34.15 -14.70 -3.31
N LYS A 4 33.80 -13.44 -3.37
CA LYS A 4 33.43 -12.59 -2.23
C LYS A 4 32.30 -11.64 -2.66
N SER A 5 31.07 -12.17 -2.81
CA SER A 5 29.92 -11.31 -3.14
C SER A 5 28.57 -11.88 -2.69
N THR A 6 28.53 -12.80 -1.70
CA THR A 6 27.29 -13.45 -1.28
C THR A 6 26.97 -13.32 0.22
N GLU A 7 27.77 -12.64 1.03
CA GLU A 7 27.55 -12.53 2.48
C GLU A 7 27.21 -11.13 2.97
N GLU A 8 27.30 -10.09 2.12
CA GLU A 8 26.99 -8.71 2.54
C GLU A 8 25.51 -8.29 2.37
N GLU A 9 24.69 -9.05 1.61
CA GLU A 9 23.28 -8.71 1.42
C GLU A 9 22.38 -9.08 2.62
N CYS A 10 22.87 -9.86 3.57
CA CYS A 10 22.07 -10.35 4.71
C CYS A 10 22.05 -9.41 5.94
N CYS A 11 22.69 -8.23 5.89
CA CYS A 11 22.90 -7.34 7.04
C CYS A 11 22.42 -5.89 6.85
N ALA A 12 21.68 -5.58 5.79
CA ALA A 12 21.09 -4.25 5.67
C ALA A 12 19.99 -4.06 6.72
N PRO A 13 19.98 -2.93 7.47
CA PRO A 13 18.95 -2.70 8.45
C PRO A 13 17.58 -2.62 7.77
N PRO A 14 16.53 -3.18 8.40
CA PRO A 14 15.18 -3.13 7.84
C PRO A 14 14.68 -1.69 7.71
N ILE A 15 13.81 -1.48 6.72
CA ILE A 15 13.19 -0.17 6.49
C ILE A 15 12.12 0.14 7.54
N LEU A 16 11.44 -0.91 8.03
CA LEU A 16 10.41 -0.86 9.05
C LEU A 16 10.61 -1.98 10.05
N GLU A 17 10.52 -1.63 11.32
CA GLU A 17 10.41 -2.55 12.45
C GLU A 17 9.25 -2.14 13.35
N VAL A 18 8.37 -3.07 13.63
CA VAL A 18 7.25 -2.93 14.56
C VAL A 18 7.41 -4.02 15.59
N ASN A 19 7.48 -3.66 16.87
CA ASN A 19 7.67 -4.59 17.95
C ASN A 19 6.54 -4.48 18.96
N ASN A 20 5.78 -5.56 19.14
CA ASN A 20 4.71 -5.74 20.12
C ASN A 20 3.69 -4.58 20.12
N LEU A 21 3.31 -4.13 18.92
CA LEU A 21 2.46 -2.97 18.74
C LEU A 21 1.01 -3.24 19.13
N SER A 22 0.51 -2.46 20.09
CA SER A 22 -0.91 -2.43 20.41
C SER A 22 -1.47 -1.03 20.32
N VAL A 23 -2.64 -0.90 19.69
CA VAL A 23 -3.32 0.39 19.45
C VAL A 23 -4.75 0.33 19.91
N ILE A 24 -5.16 1.33 20.70
CA ILE A 24 -6.53 1.50 21.19
C ILE A 24 -7.19 2.67 20.45
N ARG A 25 -8.43 2.48 19.97
CA ARG A 25 -9.27 3.54 19.39
C ARG A 25 -10.66 3.48 20.01
N SER A 26 -11.17 4.62 20.46
CA SER A 26 -12.50 4.73 21.10
C SER A 26 -12.73 3.67 22.20
N GLY A 27 -11.70 3.41 23.02
CA GLY A 27 -11.77 2.44 24.12
C GLY A 27 -11.69 0.96 23.71
N LYS A 28 -11.51 0.65 22.44
CA LYS A 28 -11.37 -0.72 21.92
C LYS A 28 -9.94 -0.97 21.41
N ILE A 29 -9.41 -2.15 21.70
CA ILE A 29 -8.15 -2.62 21.09
C ILE A 29 -8.44 -2.89 19.62
N VAL A 30 -7.69 -2.24 18.74
CA VAL A 30 -7.79 -2.40 17.28
C VAL A 30 -6.60 -3.17 16.73
N LEU A 31 -5.43 -3.00 17.34
CA LEU A 31 -4.23 -3.80 17.08
C LEU A 31 -3.72 -4.34 18.40
N LYS A 32 -3.34 -5.60 18.39
CA LYS A 32 -2.87 -6.31 19.58
C LYS A 32 -1.60 -7.10 19.26
N ASP A 33 -0.52 -6.79 19.98
CA ASP A 33 0.75 -7.52 19.94
C ASP A 33 1.24 -7.81 18.50
N VAL A 34 1.26 -6.75 17.66
CA VAL A 34 1.67 -6.85 16.25
C VAL A 34 3.18 -6.69 16.15
N ASP A 35 3.84 -7.71 15.59
CA ASP A 35 5.25 -7.70 15.20
C ASP A 35 5.34 -7.73 13.67
N LEU A 36 6.16 -6.85 13.09
CA LEU A 36 6.33 -6.75 11.65
C LEU A 36 7.69 -6.14 11.30
N THR A 37 8.42 -6.80 10.41
CA THR A 37 9.67 -6.28 9.85
C THR A 37 9.56 -6.24 8.33
N ILE A 38 9.94 -5.12 7.70
CA ILE A 38 9.97 -4.96 6.25
C ILE A 38 11.39 -4.60 5.81
N GLN A 39 11.91 -5.36 4.83
CA GLN A 39 13.20 -5.10 4.21
C GLN A 39 13.05 -4.14 3.03
N LYS A 40 14.17 -3.50 2.64
CA LYS A 40 14.20 -2.66 1.45
C LYS A 40 13.96 -3.50 0.19
N GLY A 41 13.15 -2.98 -0.74
CA GLY A 41 12.86 -3.63 -2.01
C GLY A 41 11.76 -4.70 -1.96
N GLU A 42 11.08 -4.87 -0.80
CA GLU A 42 9.94 -5.79 -0.71
C GLU A 42 8.65 -5.16 -1.25
N PHE A 43 7.85 -5.96 -1.97
CA PHE A 43 6.45 -5.65 -2.25
C PHE A 43 5.55 -6.52 -1.36
N ILE A 44 4.91 -5.87 -0.39
CA ILE A 44 4.08 -6.54 0.62
C ILE A 44 2.61 -6.19 0.41
N GLY A 45 1.77 -7.21 0.41
CA GLY A 45 0.33 -7.08 0.46
C GLY A 45 -0.21 -7.26 1.89
N LEU A 46 -0.82 -6.22 2.46
CA LEU A 46 -1.51 -6.27 3.74
C LEU A 46 -3.00 -6.48 3.51
N VAL A 47 -3.49 -7.66 3.83
CA VAL A 47 -4.88 -8.07 3.62
C VAL A 47 -5.59 -8.37 4.93
N GLY A 48 -6.92 -8.39 4.89
CA GLY A 48 -7.77 -8.68 6.05
C GLY A 48 -9.14 -8.06 5.89
N PRO A 49 -10.13 -8.46 6.70
CA PRO A 49 -11.50 -7.95 6.63
C PRO A 49 -11.60 -6.45 6.92
N ASN A 50 -12.73 -5.84 6.59
CA ASN A 50 -13.01 -4.46 6.95
C ASN A 50 -13.05 -4.32 8.48
N GLY A 51 -12.41 -3.27 9.01
CA GLY A 51 -12.30 -3.06 10.45
C GLY A 51 -11.17 -3.85 11.13
N SER A 52 -10.39 -4.65 10.40
CA SER A 52 -9.30 -5.48 10.96
C SER A 52 -8.09 -4.73 11.51
N GLY A 53 -8.04 -3.40 11.35
CA GLY A 53 -6.93 -2.58 11.84
C GLY A 53 -5.92 -2.13 10.78
N LYS A 54 -6.07 -2.49 9.48
CA LYS A 54 -5.12 -2.15 8.42
C LYS A 54 -4.80 -0.65 8.33
N SER A 55 -5.82 0.19 8.19
CA SER A 55 -5.63 1.65 8.16
C SER A 55 -5.13 2.20 9.50
N THR A 56 -5.47 1.54 10.62
CA THR A 56 -4.92 1.89 11.94
C THR A 56 -3.42 1.62 11.99
N LEU A 57 -2.97 0.49 11.45
CA LEU A 57 -1.54 0.17 11.32
C LEU A 57 -0.85 1.23 10.46
N LEU A 58 -1.37 1.53 9.24
CA LEU A 58 -0.77 2.56 8.38
C LEU A 58 -0.67 3.93 9.07
N LEU A 59 -1.71 4.37 9.77
CA LEU A 59 -1.69 5.63 10.50
C LEU A 59 -0.69 5.63 11.66
N SER A 60 -0.46 4.47 12.29
CA SER A 60 0.57 4.31 13.32
C SER A 60 1.97 4.36 12.71
N LEU A 61 2.19 3.72 11.54
CA LEU A 61 3.44 3.80 10.80
C LEU A 61 3.75 5.24 10.38
N LEU A 62 2.74 6.02 10.01
CA LEU A 62 2.88 7.44 9.67
C LEU A 62 3.07 8.35 10.89
N GLY A 63 3.04 7.82 12.10
CA GLY A 63 3.17 8.60 13.35
C GLY A 63 1.95 9.47 13.66
N VAL A 64 0.82 9.27 12.95
CA VAL A 64 -0.45 9.97 13.18
C VAL A 64 -1.15 9.41 14.41
N LEU A 65 -1.10 8.10 14.60
CA LEU A 65 -1.60 7.42 15.79
C LEU A 65 -0.42 6.94 16.64
N LYS A 66 -0.49 7.26 17.94
CA LYS A 66 0.52 6.79 18.88
C LYS A 66 0.19 5.37 19.36
N PRO A 67 1.17 4.47 19.44
CA PRO A 67 1.02 3.18 20.09
C PRO A 67 0.52 3.33 21.54
N HIS A 68 -0.36 2.42 21.97
CA HIS A 68 -0.67 2.21 23.39
C HIS A 68 0.46 1.42 24.06
N ASN A 69 0.97 0.41 23.37
CA ASN A 69 2.12 -0.40 23.77
C ASN A 69 2.98 -0.72 22.55
N GLY A 70 4.23 -1.13 22.80
CA GLY A 70 5.18 -1.49 21.74
C GLY A 70 5.89 -0.29 21.12
N SER A 71 6.61 -0.56 20.04
CA SER A 71 7.41 0.45 19.35
C SER A 71 7.34 0.29 17.84
N ILE A 72 7.57 1.39 17.13
CA ILE A 72 7.71 1.44 15.68
C ILE A 72 9.01 2.18 15.38
N SER A 73 9.80 1.62 14.48
CA SER A 73 11.00 2.25 13.94
C SER A 73 10.95 2.22 12.41
N ILE A 74 11.14 3.37 11.76
CA ILE A 74 11.24 3.48 10.31
C ILE A 74 12.57 4.16 10.00
N TYR A 75 13.40 3.49 9.19
CA TYR A 75 14.79 3.90 8.96
C TYR A 75 15.55 4.13 10.27
N GLY A 76 15.32 3.29 11.29
CA GLY A 76 15.94 3.42 12.61
C GLY A 76 15.41 4.56 13.48
N ASN A 77 14.34 5.25 13.08
CA ASN A 77 13.78 6.39 13.80
C ASN A 77 12.33 6.15 14.22
N VAL A 78 11.93 6.71 15.36
CA VAL A 78 10.53 6.72 15.79
C VAL A 78 9.70 7.53 14.79
N PRO A 79 8.52 7.01 14.36
CA PRO A 79 7.65 7.70 13.42
C PRO A 79 7.29 9.12 13.86
N ASN A 80 7.63 10.08 13.00
CA ASN A 80 7.23 11.48 13.15
C ASN A 80 6.90 12.04 11.76
N PRO A 81 5.67 12.52 11.51
CA PRO A 81 5.27 13.02 10.19
C PRO A 81 6.21 14.09 9.61
N ARG A 82 6.92 14.86 10.46
CA ARG A 82 7.88 15.88 10.02
C ARG A 82 9.19 15.31 9.48
N ASN A 83 9.56 14.09 9.91
CA ASN A 83 10.84 13.46 9.54
C ASN A 83 10.74 12.55 8.33
N PHE A 84 9.53 12.32 7.82
CA PHE A 84 9.29 11.35 6.73
C PHE A 84 9.16 11.97 5.35
N PHE A 85 9.19 13.30 5.25
CA PHE A 85 9.20 13.96 3.96
C PHE A 85 10.40 13.46 3.12
N GLY A 86 10.13 13.04 1.88
CA GLY A 86 11.15 12.46 1.01
C GLY A 86 11.54 11.01 1.33
N ARG A 87 11.01 10.40 2.40
CA ARG A 87 11.30 9.00 2.77
C ARG A 87 10.11 8.07 2.62
N ILE A 88 8.91 8.58 2.94
CA ILE A 88 7.66 7.83 2.81
C ILE A 88 6.71 8.55 1.85
N GLY A 89 6.31 7.85 0.79
CA GLY A 89 5.22 8.25 -0.08
C GLY A 89 3.91 7.63 0.41
N TRP A 90 2.89 8.44 0.71
CA TRP A 90 1.61 7.92 1.16
C TRP A 90 0.47 8.27 0.21
N VAL A 91 -0.25 7.23 -0.20
CA VAL A 91 -1.48 7.31 -0.99
C VAL A 91 -2.63 6.77 -0.14
N SER A 92 -3.41 7.68 0.44
CA SER A 92 -4.61 7.29 1.20
C SER A 92 -5.76 6.91 0.28
N GLN A 93 -6.68 6.11 0.77
CA GLN A 93 -7.93 5.77 0.07
C GLN A 93 -8.69 7.02 -0.38
N ALA A 94 -8.73 8.07 0.44
CA ALA A 94 -9.41 9.33 0.12
C ALA A 94 -8.69 10.17 -0.97
N ALA A 95 -7.42 9.91 -1.26
CA ALA A 95 -6.64 10.71 -2.20
C ALA A 95 -7.13 10.60 -3.65
N SER A 96 -7.83 9.51 -3.99
CA SER A 96 -8.47 9.34 -5.31
C SER A 96 -9.77 10.13 -5.46
N TYR A 97 -10.35 10.61 -4.36
CA TYR A 97 -11.58 11.40 -4.33
C TYR A 97 -11.27 12.90 -4.26
N LEU A 98 -10.54 13.41 -5.25
CA LEU A 98 -10.30 14.84 -5.33
C LEU A 98 -11.63 15.57 -5.61
N PRO A 99 -11.97 16.64 -4.85
CA PRO A 99 -13.18 17.41 -5.10
C PRO A 99 -13.18 17.98 -6.52
N ARG A 100 -14.27 17.81 -7.27
CA ARG A 100 -14.41 18.28 -8.66
C ARG A 100 -14.28 19.80 -8.84
N GLN A 101 -14.37 20.54 -7.72
CA GLN A 101 -14.24 22.00 -7.71
C GLN A 101 -12.76 22.46 -7.77
N ILE A 102 -11.83 21.57 -7.47
CA ILE A 102 -10.40 21.87 -7.51
C ILE A 102 -9.93 21.69 -8.95
N LYS A 103 -9.60 22.79 -9.59
CA LYS A 103 -9.03 22.80 -10.95
C LYS A 103 -7.51 22.73 -10.83
N LEU A 104 -6.96 21.53 -10.90
CA LEU A 104 -5.53 21.27 -10.93
C LEU A 104 -5.21 20.37 -12.13
N THR A 105 -4.15 20.69 -12.84
CA THR A 105 -3.56 19.79 -13.83
C THR A 105 -2.83 18.62 -13.13
N VAL A 106 -2.56 17.54 -13.87
CA VAL A 106 -1.74 16.42 -13.36
C VAL A 106 -0.40 16.93 -12.86
N ARG A 107 0.28 17.78 -13.64
CA ARG A 107 1.58 18.37 -13.29
C ARG A 107 1.51 19.18 -11.98
N GLU A 108 0.48 19.98 -11.78
CA GLU A 108 0.28 20.74 -10.54
C GLU A 108 -0.01 19.81 -9.36
N LEU A 109 -0.83 18.78 -9.53
CA LEU A 109 -1.07 17.79 -8.48
C LEU A 109 0.21 17.08 -8.07
N VAL A 110 1.01 16.62 -9.03
CA VAL A 110 2.28 15.94 -8.78
C VAL A 110 3.28 16.87 -8.10
N LYS A 111 3.30 18.14 -8.49
CA LYS A 111 4.15 19.16 -7.88
C LYS A 111 3.86 19.37 -6.38
N LEU A 112 2.64 19.14 -5.92
CA LEU A 112 2.33 19.17 -4.48
C LEU A 112 3.16 18.14 -3.68
N GLY A 113 3.60 17.05 -4.32
CA GLY A 113 4.49 16.06 -3.71
C GLY A 113 5.89 16.59 -3.41
N THR A 114 6.36 17.61 -4.10
CA THR A 114 7.70 18.20 -3.89
C THR A 114 7.72 19.30 -2.83
N VAL A 115 6.56 19.71 -2.32
CA VAL A 115 6.46 20.78 -1.31
C VAL A 115 6.77 20.22 0.08
N SER A 116 7.87 20.68 0.69
CA SER A 116 8.23 20.42 2.08
C SER A 116 8.00 21.65 2.96
N GLY A 117 7.91 21.44 4.28
CA GLY A 117 7.85 22.56 5.21
C GLY A 117 9.06 23.50 5.15
N GLU A 118 10.22 22.99 4.72
CA GLU A 118 11.47 23.74 4.55
C GLU A 118 11.51 24.50 3.21
N ASN A 119 10.83 23.97 2.16
CA ASN A 119 10.88 24.50 0.79
C ASN A 119 9.60 25.23 0.38
N MET A 120 8.68 25.51 1.31
CA MET A 120 7.37 26.12 1.00
C MET A 120 7.49 27.51 0.34
N PHE A 121 8.61 28.19 0.50
CA PHE A 121 8.90 29.50 -0.08
C PHE A 121 10.02 29.49 -1.14
N SER A 122 10.69 28.36 -1.38
CA SER A 122 11.77 28.22 -2.35
C SER A 122 11.37 27.22 -3.44
N TRP A 123 10.91 27.72 -4.57
CA TRP A 123 10.66 26.94 -5.77
C TRP A 123 12.01 26.66 -6.44
N SER A 124 12.68 25.58 -6.04
CA SER A 124 13.95 25.20 -6.66
C SER A 124 13.74 24.57 -8.04
N ASP A 125 14.66 24.83 -8.99
CA ASP A 125 14.64 24.24 -10.35
C ASP A 125 14.58 22.71 -10.35
N GLY A 126 15.14 22.05 -9.34
CA GLY A 126 15.07 20.57 -9.19
C GLY A 126 13.67 20.00 -8.95
N SER A 127 12.68 20.82 -8.56
CA SER A 127 11.30 20.35 -8.37
C SER A 127 10.62 19.96 -9.69
N ASN A 128 10.89 20.66 -10.79
CA ASN A 128 10.29 20.37 -12.08
C ASN A 128 10.81 19.06 -12.68
N GLU A 129 12.08 18.75 -12.48
CA GLU A 129 12.68 17.49 -12.94
C GLU A 129 12.10 16.28 -12.20
N LYS A 130 11.94 16.38 -10.86
CA LYS A 130 11.28 15.34 -10.05
C LYS A 130 9.83 15.10 -10.49
N VAL A 131 9.09 16.17 -10.76
CA VAL A 131 7.71 16.12 -11.27
C VAL A 131 7.65 15.41 -12.62
N SER A 132 8.51 15.80 -13.59
CA SER A 132 8.52 15.19 -14.92
C SER A 132 8.87 13.70 -14.85
N ARG A 133 9.89 13.34 -14.05
CA ARG A 133 10.26 11.92 -13.84
C ARG A 133 9.12 11.12 -13.19
N ALA A 134 8.43 11.69 -12.20
CA ALA A 134 7.31 11.01 -11.55
C ALA A 134 6.12 10.80 -12.51
N ILE A 135 5.84 11.76 -13.40
CA ILE A 135 4.80 11.66 -14.43
C ILE A 135 5.16 10.57 -15.44
N GLU A 136 6.41 10.55 -15.92
CA GLU A 136 6.94 9.54 -16.83
C GLU A 136 6.84 8.13 -16.23
N MET A 137 7.24 7.96 -14.96
CA MET A 137 7.18 6.66 -14.25
C MET A 137 5.78 6.07 -14.20
N VAL A 138 4.73 6.89 -14.25
CA VAL A 138 3.35 6.42 -14.22
C VAL A 138 2.65 6.45 -15.60
N GLY A 139 3.34 6.87 -16.66
CA GLY A 139 2.83 6.94 -18.03
C GLY A 139 1.67 7.93 -18.17
N LEU A 140 1.86 9.18 -17.74
CA LEU A 140 0.86 10.26 -17.81
C LEU A 140 1.37 11.50 -18.57
N GLU A 141 2.43 11.39 -19.40
CA GLU A 141 3.06 12.48 -20.12
C GLU A 141 2.05 13.16 -21.07
N ASP A 142 1.25 12.36 -21.79
CA ASP A 142 0.26 12.87 -22.75
C ASP A 142 -0.87 13.69 -22.11
N VAL A 143 -1.08 13.52 -20.79
CA VAL A 143 -2.16 14.17 -20.03
C VAL A 143 -1.66 15.05 -18.91
N GLU A 144 -0.37 15.36 -18.85
CA GLU A 144 0.23 16.12 -17.75
C GLU A 144 -0.39 17.51 -17.52
N ASN A 145 -0.88 18.15 -18.60
CA ASN A 145 -1.52 19.46 -18.57
C ASN A 145 -3.05 19.38 -18.52
N VAL A 146 -3.63 18.15 -18.47
CA VAL A 146 -5.07 17.94 -18.37
C VAL A 146 -5.52 18.11 -16.91
N ASP A 147 -6.69 18.72 -16.74
CA ASP A 147 -7.33 18.85 -15.42
C ASP A 147 -7.66 17.47 -14.85
N VAL A 148 -7.28 17.23 -13.59
CA VAL A 148 -7.46 15.94 -12.89
C VAL A 148 -8.93 15.51 -12.84
N SER A 149 -9.88 16.44 -12.86
CA SER A 149 -11.31 16.15 -12.88
C SER A 149 -11.77 15.46 -14.17
N ARG A 150 -11.01 15.59 -15.26
CA ARG A 150 -11.29 15.02 -16.60
C ARG A 150 -10.63 13.65 -16.81
N LEU A 151 -9.79 13.21 -15.90
CA LEU A 151 -9.09 11.94 -15.99
C LEU A 151 -10.03 10.76 -15.75
N SER A 152 -9.72 9.61 -16.35
CA SER A 152 -10.30 8.32 -15.96
C SER A 152 -9.93 7.99 -14.51
N GLY A 153 -10.65 7.04 -13.88
CA GLY A 153 -10.34 6.58 -12.54
C GLY A 153 -8.89 6.08 -12.41
N GLY A 154 -8.43 5.29 -13.39
CA GLY A 154 -7.07 4.77 -13.42
C GLY A 154 -6.00 5.85 -13.60
N GLN A 155 -6.23 6.80 -14.51
CA GLN A 155 -5.32 7.93 -14.69
C GLN A 155 -5.23 8.80 -13.43
N ARG A 156 -6.36 9.05 -12.78
CA ARG A 156 -6.40 9.81 -11.53
C ARG A 156 -5.62 9.11 -10.43
N GLN A 157 -5.77 7.80 -10.29
CA GLN A 157 -5.02 7.01 -9.31
C GLN A 157 -3.52 7.07 -9.59
N ARG A 158 -3.10 6.91 -10.85
CA ARG A 158 -1.70 7.08 -11.24
C ARG A 158 -1.17 8.48 -10.95
N ALA A 159 -1.96 9.53 -11.14
CA ALA A 159 -1.55 10.90 -10.82
C ALA A 159 -1.32 11.08 -9.31
N VAL A 160 -2.15 10.47 -8.46
CA VAL A 160 -1.94 10.48 -6.99
C VAL A 160 -0.70 9.69 -6.60
N ILE A 161 -0.41 8.57 -7.28
CA ILE A 161 0.83 7.81 -7.07
C ILE A 161 2.03 8.63 -7.53
N ALA A 162 1.97 9.29 -8.70
CA ALA A 162 3.02 10.18 -9.18
C ALA A 162 3.34 11.29 -8.16
N ARG A 163 2.32 11.85 -7.51
CA ARG A 163 2.51 12.81 -6.42
C ARG A 163 3.33 12.22 -5.27
N ALA A 164 3.06 10.96 -4.90
CA ALA A 164 3.84 10.29 -3.86
C ALA A 164 5.27 9.97 -4.34
N LEU A 165 5.46 9.62 -5.61
CA LEU A 165 6.78 9.37 -6.21
C LEU A 165 7.63 10.64 -6.33
N ALA A 166 7.00 11.80 -6.58
CA ALA A 166 7.70 13.09 -6.68
C ALA A 166 8.38 13.49 -5.36
N THR A 167 8.02 12.90 -4.23
CA THR A 167 8.76 13.04 -2.98
C THR A 167 10.10 12.31 -3.00
N GLU A 168 10.41 11.49 -4.03
CA GLU A 168 11.54 10.57 -4.13
C GLU A 168 11.56 9.48 -3.04
N ALA A 169 10.46 9.28 -2.36
CA ALA A 169 10.32 8.28 -1.31
C ALA A 169 10.77 6.88 -1.77
N GLU A 170 11.51 6.21 -0.91
CA GLU A 170 11.90 4.80 -1.11
C GLU A 170 10.84 3.83 -0.60
N PHE A 171 10.05 4.23 0.41
CA PHE A 171 8.98 3.44 1.00
C PHE A 171 7.61 4.04 0.64
N ILE A 172 6.77 3.26 -0.04
CA ILE A 172 5.46 3.68 -0.54
C ILE A 172 4.36 2.91 0.20
N LEU A 173 3.50 3.64 0.88
CA LEU A 173 2.31 3.12 1.55
C LEU A 173 1.08 3.41 0.70
N LEU A 174 0.32 2.36 0.35
CA LEU A 174 -0.88 2.46 -0.48
C LEU A 174 -2.07 1.90 0.31
N ASP A 175 -3.09 2.73 0.55
CA ASP A 175 -4.32 2.31 1.24
C ASP A 175 -5.45 2.17 0.21
N GLU A 176 -5.80 0.92 -0.11
CA GLU A 176 -6.87 0.53 -1.04
C GLU A 176 -6.75 1.20 -2.44
N PRO A 177 -5.58 1.14 -3.12
CA PRO A 177 -5.36 1.90 -4.35
C PRO A 177 -6.17 1.39 -5.54
N LEU A 178 -6.77 0.20 -5.47
CA LEU A 178 -7.50 -0.45 -6.57
C LEU A 178 -9.01 -0.19 -6.54
N VAL A 179 -9.51 0.49 -5.50
CA VAL A 179 -10.95 0.71 -5.31
C VAL A 179 -11.50 1.61 -6.42
N GLY A 180 -12.63 1.19 -7.01
CA GLY A 180 -13.32 1.94 -8.06
C GLY A 180 -12.67 1.88 -9.44
N MET A 181 -11.68 1.02 -9.64
CA MET A 181 -11.03 0.81 -10.94
C MET A 181 -11.67 -0.36 -11.70
N ASP A 182 -11.79 -0.22 -13.03
CA ASP A 182 -12.10 -1.34 -13.90
C ASP A 182 -10.91 -2.35 -13.95
N ARG A 183 -11.15 -3.50 -14.56
CA ARG A 183 -10.17 -4.59 -14.60
C ARG A 183 -8.88 -4.22 -15.33
N GLU A 184 -8.99 -3.48 -16.43
CA GLU A 184 -7.83 -3.09 -17.24
C GLU A 184 -6.95 -2.08 -16.52
N ALA A 185 -7.54 -1.02 -15.97
CA ALA A 185 -6.85 -0.02 -15.18
C ALA A 185 -6.17 -0.62 -13.94
N ARG A 186 -6.86 -1.59 -13.27
CA ARG A 186 -6.31 -2.34 -12.14
C ARG A 186 -5.06 -3.12 -12.52
N ASN A 187 -5.14 -3.93 -13.58
CA ASN A 187 -4.01 -4.73 -14.07
C ASN A 187 -2.83 -3.83 -14.47
N SER A 188 -3.11 -2.71 -15.11
CA SER A 188 -2.10 -1.74 -15.50
C SER A 188 -1.42 -1.09 -14.29
N LEU A 189 -2.19 -0.78 -13.23
CA LEU A 189 -1.63 -0.25 -11.99
C LEU A 189 -0.77 -1.29 -11.27
N LEU A 190 -1.23 -2.54 -11.19
CA LEU A 190 -0.46 -3.62 -10.54
C LEU A 190 0.89 -3.84 -11.24
N LYS A 191 0.91 -3.83 -12.58
CA LYS A 191 2.17 -3.90 -13.35
C LYS A 191 3.09 -2.72 -13.06
N LEU A 192 2.54 -1.51 -12.97
CA LEU A 192 3.31 -0.32 -12.60
C LEU A 192 3.95 -0.48 -11.21
N LEU A 193 3.19 -0.93 -10.21
CA LEU A 193 3.70 -1.12 -8.86
C LEU A 193 4.81 -2.19 -8.81
N ASP A 194 4.64 -3.26 -9.57
CA ASP A 194 5.65 -4.30 -9.73
C ASP A 194 6.95 -3.75 -10.33
N GLN A 195 6.87 -2.96 -11.41
CA GLN A 195 8.00 -2.28 -12.02
C GLN A 195 8.68 -1.28 -11.06
N LEU A 196 7.91 -0.51 -10.28
CA LEU A 196 8.47 0.39 -9.27
C LEU A 196 9.26 -0.35 -8.19
N CYS A 197 8.84 -1.55 -7.84
CA CYS A 197 9.55 -2.39 -6.89
C CYS A 197 10.84 -2.95 -7.52
N HIS A 198 10.73 -3.63 -8.69
CA HIS A 198 11.85 -4.33 -9.31
C HIS A 198 12.86 -3.40 -9.98
N ASP A 199 12.38 -2.44 -10.79
CA ASP A 199 13.26 -1.61 -11.63
C ASP A 199 13.77 -0.36 -10.90
N ALA A 200 12.92 0.22 -10.03
CA ALA A 200 13.24 1.43 -9.29
C ALA A 200 13.62 1.18 -7.81
N GLY A 201 13.67 -0.09 -7.38
CA GLY A 201 14.07 -0.48 -6.03
C GLY A 201 13.19 0.08 -4.91
N LYS A 202 11.91 0.39 -5.22
CA LYS A 202 10.97 0.91 -4.22
C LYS A 202 10.49 -0.20 -3.31
N THR A 203 10.27 0.12 -2.04
CA THR A 203 9.60 -0.76 -1.08
C THR A 203 8.13 -0.39 -1.05
N ILE A 204 7.24 -1.36 -1.17
CA ILE A 204 5.80 -1.09 -1.28
C ILE A 204 5.04 -1.90 -0.21
N LEU A 205 4.23 -1.22 0.58
CA LEU A 205 3.21 -1.83 1.43
C LEU A 205 1.83 -1.42 0.92
N MET A 206 1.13 -2.37 0.31
CA MET A 206 -0.19 -2.15 -0.27
C MET A 206 -1.27 -2.82 0.57
N VAL A 207 -2.17 -2.02 1.11
CA VAL A 207 -3.40 -2.50 1.75
C VAL A 207 -4.45 -2.76 0.68
N SER A 208 -5.06 -3.93 0.71
CA SER A 208 -6.21 -4.25 -0.14
C SER A 208 -7.08 -5.33 0.50
N HIS A 209 -8.36 -5.35 0.16
CA HIS A 209 -9.27 -6.46 0.44
C HIS A 209 -9.34 -7.45 -0.73
N ASP A 210 -8.74 -7.13 -1.88
CA ASP A 210 -8.66 -8.00 -3.06
C ASP A 210 -7.42 -8.91 -2.98
N ILE A 211 -7.60 -10.05 -2.33
CA ILE A 211 -6.54 -11.06 -2.17
C ILE A 211 -6.01 -11.54 -3.53
N THR A 212 -6.88 -11.65 -4.55
CA THR A 212 -6.49 -12.12 -5.88
C THR A 212 -5.54 -11.15 -6.56
N ALA A 213 -5.81 -9.85 -6.46
CA ALA A 213 -4.94 -8.80 -7.01
C ALA A 213 -3.57 -8.81 -6.32
N ILE A 214 -3.55 -8.91 -4.99
CA ILE A 214 -2.31 -8.96 -4.20
C ILE A 214 -1.47 -10.20 -4.58
N ARG A 215 -2.11 -11.37 -4.73
CA ARG A 215 -1.42 -12.63 -5.09
C ARG A 215 -0.68 -12.57 -6.43
N GLN A 216 -1.08 -11.68 -7.33
CA GLN A 216 -0.47 -11.56 -8.66
C GLN A 216 0.80 -10.71 -8.66
N THR A 217 1.03 -9.88 -7.63
CA THR A 217 2.08 -8.87 -7.66
C THR A 217 2.95 -8.83 -6.40
N ALA A 218 2.37 -9.07 -5.21
CA ALA A 218 3.14 -9.00 -3.99
C ALA A 218 4.03 -10.23 -3.80
N HIS A 219 5.25 -10.03 -3.30
CA HIS A 219 6.18 -11.12 -2.95
C HIS A 219 5.79 -11.78 -1.63
N ARG A 220 5.25 -10.99 -0.69
CA ARG A 220 4.90 -11.37 0.66
C ARG A 220 3.51 -10.89 0.99
N MET A 221 2.74 -11.69 1.68
CA MET A 221 1.41 -11.35 2.16
C MET A 221 1.34 -11.40 3.67
N ILE A 222 0.62 -10.45 4.23
CA ILE A 222 0.33 -10.36 5.66
C ILE A 222 -1.18 -10.35 5.82
N PHE A 223 -1.71 -11.29 6.61
CA PHE A 223 -3.12 -11.30 7.00
C PHE A 223 -3.28 -10.71 8.38
N LEU A 224 -3.93 -9.56 8.46
CA LEU A 224 -4.15 -8.79 9.69
C LEU A 224 -5.62 -8.82 10.08
N GLU A 225 -5.88 -9.23 11.31
CA GLU A 225 -7.17 -9.05 12.01
C GLU A 225 -6.89 -8.95 13.50
N GLU A 226 -6.88 -7.72 14.01
CA GLU A 226 -6.39 -7.32 15.33
C GLU A 226 -4.92 -7.67 15.58
N LYS A 227 -4.48 -8.88 15.19
CA LYS A 227 -3.10 -9.36 15.18
C LYS A 227 -2.73 -9.92 13.80
N ILE A 228 -1.46 -10.18 13.56
CA ILE A 228 -1.01 -10.88 12.36
C ILE A 228 -1.28 -12.38 12.54
N TRP A 229 -2.07 -12.96 11.64
CA TRP A 229 -2.38 -14.37 11.60
C TRP A 229 -1.55 -15.14 10.57
N PHE A 230 -1.08 -14.43 9.54
CA PHE A 230 -0.18 -14.96 8.54
C PHE A 230 0.79 -13.86 8.12
N ASP A 231 2.05 -14.23 7.96
CA ASP A 231 3.11 -13.39 7.40
C ASP A 231 4.09 -14.30 6.68
N GLY A 232 4.16 -14.18 5.35
CA GLY A 232 5.01 -15.05 4.56
C GLY A 232 4.90 -14.86 3.06
N PRO A 233 5.65 -15.66 2.29
CA PRO A 233 5.61 -15.62 0.83
C PRO A 233 4.19 -15.81 0.27
N THR A 234 3.88 -15.09 -0.79
CA THR A 234 2.53 -15.06 -1.39
C THR A 234 2.05 -16.44 -1.85
N ASN A 235 2.95 -17.30 -2.31
CA ASN A 235 2.63 -18.66 -2.74
C ASN A 235 2.25 -19.60 -1.57
N LEU A 236 2.59 -19.24 -0.34
CA LEU A 236 2.24 -19.98 0.88
C LEU A 236 1.00 -19.39 1.58
N PHE A 237 0.38 -18.36 1.01
CA PHE A 237 -0.80 -17.74 1.61
C PHE A 237 -1.94 -18.76 1.69
N PRO A 238 -2.51 -19.00 2.90
CA PRO A 238 -3.52 -20.01 3.13
C PRO A 238 -4.81 -19.75 2.34
N ASP A 239 -5.58 -20.81 2.12
CA ASP A 239 -6.95 -20.68 1.62
C ASP A 239 -7.92 -20.15 2.69
N LEU A 240 -9.15 -19.92 2.30
CA LEU A 240 -10.14 -19.31 3.20
C LEU A 240 -10.53 -20.25 4.36
N GLU A 241 -10.49 -21.56 4.16
CA GLU A 241 -10.79 -22.55 5.19
C GLU A 241 -9.70 -22.56 6.26
N THR A 242 -8.44 -22.67 5.83
CA THR A 242 -7.28 -22.59 6.74
C THR A 242 -7.23 -21.26 7.50
N LEU A 243 -7.57 -20.14 6.84
CA LEU A 243 -7.66 -18.83 7.52
C LEU A 243 -8.79 -18.80 8.56
N ALA A 244 -9.92 -19.44 8.29
CA ALA A 244 -11.01 -19.56 9.24
C ALA A 244 -10.59 -20.38 10.46
N ASP A 245 -9.93 -21.51 10.23
CA ASP A 245 -9.40 -22.39 11.28
C ASP A 245 -8.38 -21.67 12.16
N LEU A 246 -7.41 -20.97 11.55
CA LEU A 246 -6.43 -20.15 12.29
C LEU A 246 -7.08 -19.11 13.21
N ARG A 247 -8.24 -18.59 12.80
CA ARG A 247 -9.06 -17.61 13.54
C ARG A 247 -10.00 -18.26 14.58
N GLY A 248 -10.04 -19.60 14.61
CA GLY A 248 -10.97 -20.35 15.47
C GLY A 248 -12.44 -20.21 15.05
N ILE A 249 -12.68 -19.92 13.76
CA ILE A 249 -14.03 -19.85 13.18
C ILE A 249 -14.40 -21.26 12.70
N THR A 250 -15.31 -21.91 13.40
CA THR A 250 -15.89 -23.19 12.98
C THR A 250 -16.95 -22.95 11.92
N PRO A 251 -17.01 -23.78 10.85
CA PRO A 251 -18.11 -23.70 9.88
C PRO A 251 -19.47 -23.85 10.55
N ALA A 252 -20.40 -23.00 10.18
CA ALA A 252 -21.76 -23.06 10.76
C ALA A 252 -22.57 -24.29 10.31
N HIS A 253 -22.08 -24.99 9.26
CA HIS A 253 -22.73 -26.18 8.70
C HIS A 253 -21.70 -27.23 8.31
N ASP A 254 -21.74 -28.39 8.95
CA ASP A 254 -20.97 -29.59 8.60
C ASP A 254 -21.49 -30.34 7.36
N THR A 255 -22.55 -29.88 6.74
CA THR A 255 -23.19 -30.56 5.62
C THR A 255 -23.07 -29.70 4.36
N PRO A 256 -22.48 -30.19 3.27
CA PRO A 256 -22.50 -29.49 2.00
C PRO A 256 -23.96 -29.31 1.57
N ILE A 257 -24.37 -28.04 1.33
CA ILE A 257 -25.67 -27.74 0.75
C ILE A 257 -25.72 -28.45 -0.60
N ARG A 258 -26.49 -29.54 -0.71
CA ARG A 258 -26.85 -30.10 -2.03
C ARG A 258 -27.66 -29.03 -2.73
N ILE A 259 -27.06 -28.38 -3.72
CA ILE A 259 -27.83 -27.57 -4.69
C ILE A 259 -28.73 -28.59 -5.38
N GLN A 260 -30.01 -28.64 -4.99
CA GLN A 260 -31.02 -29.34 -5.76
C GLN A 260 -31.06 -28.68 -7.13
N GLU A 261 -30.87 -29.45 -8.18
CA GLU A 261 -31.06 -29.02 -9.57
C GLU A 261 -32.43 -28.32 -9.66
N ILE A 262 -32.42 -27.05 -10.03
CA ILE A 262 -33.63 -26.25 -10.15
C ILE A 262 -34.31 -26.72 -11.45
N PRO A 263 -35.57 -27.24 -11.41
CA PRO A 263 -36.20 -27.98 -12.53
C PRO A 263 -36.65 -27.12 -13.73
N TRP A 264 -36.21 -25.85 -13.84
CA TRP A 264 -36.73 -24.94 -14.90
C TRP A 264 -35.69 -24.60 -16.00
N ALA A 265 -34.62 -25.38 -16.14
CA ALA A 265 -33.62 -25.18 -17.20
C ALA A 265 -33.93 -25.98 -18.50
N GLU A 266 -35.08 -26.66 -18.62
CA GLU A 266 -35.53 -27.27 -19.85
C GLU A 266 -36.88 -26.69 -20.27
N GLU A 267 -36.88 -25.48 -20.79
CA GLU A 267 -37.91 -24.95 -21.72
C GLU A 267 -37.51 -23.52 -22.13
N VAL A 268 -36.63 -23.39 -23.15
CA VAL A 268 -36.70 -22.40 -24.23
C VAL A 268 -35.84 -22.89 -25.40
#